data_4635c62a643afb066a0335a0a69853f6
#
_entry.id   4635c62a643afb066a0335a0a69853f6
#
_cell.length_a   1.000
_cell.length_b   1.000
_cell.length_c   1.000
_cell.angle_alpha   90.00
_cell.angle_beta   90.00
_cell.angle_gamma   90.00
#
_symmetry.space_group_name_H-M   'P 1'
#
loop_
_entity.id
_entity.type
_entity.pdbx_description
1 polymer ?
#
loop_
_entity_poly.entity_id
_entity_poly.type
_entity_poly.pdbx_seq_one_letter_code
_entity_poly.pdbx_strand_id
1 'polypeptide(L)'
;MSKLSAKIKEEFVALIPPTVYFFVGLHVVAFIRVLMLKGTGISLTTPIQIAVGALILGKAVLIADLLPFINRYPDKPLAYNIAWKTAIYVLVAMLLHYLERLVDFWRDAGDFLIANQRLLGEVIWPHFWAIQIILTVLVFNYCVMSEIVRAMGAEKVRQMFFGTSGSAPA
;
A
#
# COMPACT_ATOMS: atom_id res chain seq x y z
N MET A 1 3.64 -31.57 8.82
CA MET A 1 3.03 -30.27 8.53
C MET A 1 2.93 -30.14 7.02
N SER A 2 1.75 -29.89 6.47
CA SER A 2 1.54 -29.92 5.01
C SER A 2 2.30 -28.77 4.33
N LYS A 3 2.80 -29.00 3.10
CA LYS A 3 3.46 -27.98 2.26
C LYS A 3 2.59 -26.71 2.12
N LEU A 4 1.28 -26.87 2.24
CA LEU A 4 0.31 -25.79 2.20
C LEU A 4 0.41 -24.86 3.42
N SER A 5 0.59 -25.39 4.64
CA SER A 5 0.72 -24.56 5.85
C SER A 5 2.02 -23.78 5.89
N ALA A 6 3.11 -24.31 5.34
CA ALA A 6 4.37 -23.59 5.21
C ALA A 6 4.25 -22.41 4.22
N LYS A 7 3.62 -22.63 3.07
CA LYS A 7 3.39 -21.59 2.06
C LYS A 7 2.48 -20.46 2.57
N ILE A 8 1.39 -20.81 3.25
CA ILE A 8 0.50 -19.79 3.87
C ILE A 8 1.26 -18.97 4.91
N LYS A 9 2.12 -19.59 5.72
CA LYS A 9 2.94 -18.89 6.70
C LYS A 9 3.94 -17.93 6.04
N GLU A 10 4.60 -18.35 4.97
CA GLU A 10 5.52 -17.48 4.21
C GLU A 10 4.80 -16.27 3.61
N GLU A 11 3.64 -16.48 2.98
CA GLU A 11 2.83 -15.39 2.43
C GLU A 11 2.35 -14.43 3.53
N PHE A 12 1.96 -14.97 4.70
CA PHE A 12 1.52 -14.15 5.82
C PHE A 12 2.66 -13.32 6.41
N VAL A 13 3.86 -13.88 6.53
CA VAL A 13 5.04 -13.17 7.00
C VAL A 13 5.47 -12.09 6.00
N ALA A 14 5.38 -12.36 4.70
CA ALA A 14 5.68 -11.39 3.65
C ALA A 14 4.69 -10.21 3.63
N LEU A 15 3.45 -10.41 4.09
CA LEU A 15 2.42 -9.36 4.21
C LEU A 15 2.72 -8.36 5.35
N ILE A 16 3.41 -8.78 6.41
CA ILE A 16 3.60 -7.95 7.61
C ILE A 16 4.34 -6.65 7.33
N PRO A 17 5.53 -6.62 6.67
CA PRO A 17 6.28 -5.39 6.47
C PRO A 17 5.50 -4.30 5.70
N PRO A 18 4.90 -4.57 4.52
CA PRO A 18 4.13 -3.56 3.82
C PRO A 18 2.89 -3.13 4.60
N THR A 19 2.18 -4.06 5.26
CA THR A 19 1.00 -3.72 6.05
C THR A 19 1.33 -2.81 7.23
N VAL A 20 2.40 -3.09 7.97
CA VAL A 20 2.85 -2.24 9.09
C VAL A 20 3.24 -0.86 8.58
N TYR A 21 3.96 -0.77 7.47
CA TYR A 21 4.34 0.51 6.87
C TYR A 21 3.10 1.35 6.51
N PHE A 22 2.14 0.77 5.78
CA PHE A 22 0.91 1.47 5.41
C PHE A 22 0.02 1.78 6.61
N PHE A 23 -0.02 0.91 7.60
CA PHE A 23 -0.76 1.16 8.84
C PHE A 23 -0.25 2.41 9.54
N VAL A 24 1.06 2.52 9.73
CA VAL A 24 1.68 3.71 10.35
C VAL A 24 1.45 4.95 9.48
N GLY A 25 1.71 4.87 8.17
CA GLY A 25 1.53 5.98 7.24
C GLY A 25 0.09 6.50 7.20
N LEU A 26 -0.90 5.61 7.13
CA LEU A 26 -2.30 5.99 7.14
C LEU A 26 -2.76 6.57 8.48
N HIS A 27 -2.20 6.10 9.62
CA HIS A 27 -2.45 6.71 10.92
C HIS A 27 -1.92 8.14 11.00
N VAL A 28 -0.73 8.40 10.45
CA VAL A 28 -0.18 9.76 10.37
C VAL A 28 -1.09 10.66 9.54
N VAL A 29 -1.54 10.19 8.37
CA VAL A 29 -2.48 10.93 7.52
C VAL A 29 -3.80 11.20 8.24
N ALA A 30 -4.36 10.20 8.92
CA ALA A 30 -5.59 10.36 9.70
C ALA A 30 -5.41 11.35 10.84
N PHE A 31 -4.28 11.32 11.53
CA PHE A 31 -3.96 12.26 12.61
C PHE A 31 -3.87 13.70 12.09
N ILE A 32 -3.18 13.92 10.96
CA ILE A 32 -3.14 15.24 10.30
C ILE A 32 -4.57 15.71 9.97
N ARG A 33 -5.40 14.81 9.42
CA ARG A 33 -6.80 15.12 9.10
C ARG A 33 -7.60 15.51 10.34
N VAL A 34 -7.41 14.81 11.46
CA VAL A 34 -8.03 15.15 12.76
C VAL A 34 -7.65 16.57 13.18
N LEU A 35 -6.37 16.92 13.11
CA LEU A 35 -5.89 18.24 13.50
C LEU A 35 -6.46 19.34 12.60
N MET A 36 -6.54 19.08 11.29
CA MET A 36 -7.08 20.07 10.32
C MET A 36 -8.60 20.26 10.45
N LEU A 37 -9.34 19.21 10.81
CA LEU A 37 -10.80 19.22 10.89
C LEU A 37 -11.34 19.47 12.31
N LYS A 38 -10.46 19.67 13.29
CA LYS A 38 -10.83 19.93 14.68
C LYS A 38 -11.73 21.19 14.76
N GLY A 39 -12.96 20.99 15.23
CA GLY A 39 -13.97 22.06 15.34
C GLY A 39 -14.91 22.19 14.15
N THR A 40 -14.77 21.41 13.08
CA THR A 40 -15.65 21.48 11.89
C THR A 40 -16.87 20.57 11.94
N GLY A 41 -16.96 19.68 12.95
CA GLY A 41 -18.07 18.71 13.09
C GLY A 41 -18.04 17.56 12.08
N ILE A 42 -17.00 17.45 11.25
CA ILE A 42 -16.87 16.38 10.25
C ILE A 42 -16.46 15.07 10.94
N SER A 43 -17.12 13.97 10.59
CA SER A 43 -16.81 12.65 11.12
C SER A 43 -15.40 12.18 10.71
N LEU A 44 -14.68 11.63 11.68
CA LEU A 44 -13.31 11.16 11.47
C LEU A 44 -13.31 9.69 11.07
N THR A 45 -12.30 9.30 10.30
CA THR A 45 -12.04 7.91 9.95
C THR A 45 -11.70 7.10 11.21
N THR A 46 -12.35 5.98 11.42
CA THR A 46 -12.09 5.13 12.58
C THR A 46 -10.77 4.37 12.45
N PRO A 47 -10.10 4.02 13.57
CA PRO A 47 -8.88 3.20 13.53
C PRO A 47 -9.06 1.86 12.79
N ILE A 48 -10.26 1.27 12.87
CA ILE A 48 -10.59 0.02 12.16
C ILE A 48 -10.56 0.24 10.64
N GLN A 49 -11.14 1.31 10.14
CA GLN A 49 -11.11 1.64 8.70
C GLN A 49 -9.68 1.86 8.21
N ILE A 50 -8.82 2.48 9.04
CA ILE A 50 -7.40 2.67 8.73
C ILE A 50 -6.68 1.31 8.67
N ALA A 51 -6.95 0.41 9.62
CA ALA A 51 -6.36 -0.93 9.64
C ALA A 51 -6.77 -1.75 8.40
N VAL A 52 -8.06 -1.71 8.03
CA VAL A 52 -8.56 -2.36 6.81
C VAL A 52 -7.89 -1.79 5.56
N GLY A 53 -7.80 -0.46 5.44
CA GLY A 53 -7.11 0.18 4.32
C GLY A 53 -5.63 -0.21 4.22
N ALA A 54 -4.92 -0.30 5.35
CA ALA A 54 -3.53 -0.75 5.40
C ALA A 54 -3.38 -2.21 4.95
N LEU A 55 -4.31 -3.08 5.35
CA LEU A 55 -4.32 -4.48 4.95
C LEU A 55 -4.57 -4.64 3.44
N ILE A 56 -5.48 -3.86 2.88
CA ILE A 56 -5.76 -3.82 1.43
C ILE A 56 -4.52 -3.39 0.66
N LEU A 57 -3.83 -2.33 1.10
CA LEU A 57 -2.59 -1.87 0.47
C LEU A 57 -1.46 -2.89 0.59
N GLY A 58 -1.30 -3.52 1.74
CA GLY A 58 -0.34 -4.62 1.91
C GLY A 58 -0.62 -5.78 0.96
N LYS A 59 -1.88 -6.16 0.81
CA LYS A 59 -2.33 -7.17 -0.16
C LYS A 59 -2.07 -6.74 -1.61
N ALA A 60 -2.32 -5.47 -1.94
CA ALA A 60 -2.06 -4.92 -3.27
C ALA A 60 -0.59 -5.04 -3.66
N VAL A 61 0.33 -4.74 -2.72
CA VAL A 61 1.77 -4.90 -2.92
C VAL A 61 2.11 -6.36 -3.18
N LEU A 62 1.62 -7.31 -2.37
CA LEU A 62 1.90 -8.73 -2.58
C LEU A 62 1.38 -9.24 -3.92
N ILE A 63 0.15 -8.86 -4.30
CA ILE A 63 -0.43 -9.26 -5.59
C ILE A 63 0.41 -8.68 -6.74
N ALA A 64 0.83 -7.43 -6.62
CA ALA A 64 1.66 -6.79 -7.63
C ALA A 64 3.06 -7.41 -7.72
N ASP A 65 3.65 -7.85 -6.60
CA ASP A 65 4.93 -8.56 -6.58
C ASP A 65 4.88 -9.94 -7.26
N LEU A 66 3.70 -10.56 -7.34
CA LEU A 66 3.49 -11.81 -8.09
C LEU A 66 3.45 -11.59 -9.61
N LEU A 67 3.32 -10.35 -10.07
CA LEU A 67 3.26 -10.07 -11.51
C LEU A 67 4.64 -10.29 -12.16
N PRO A 68 4.71 -11.05 -13.26
CA PRO A 68 5.98 -11.44 -13.87
C PRO A 68 6.79 -10.26 -14.43
N PHE A 69 6.13 -9.12 -14.63
CA PHE A 69 6.73 -7.90 -15.18
C PHE A 69 7.10 -6.86 -14.12
N ILE A 70 6.93 -7.14 -12.82
CA ILE A 70 7.23 -6.18 -11.74
C ILE A 70 8.73 -5.84 -11.69
N ASN A 71 9.59 -6.82 -11.96
CA ASN A 71 11.04 -6.68 -11.98
C ASN A 71 11.59 -6.60 -13.42
N ARG A 72 10.92 -5.86 -14.30
CA ARG A 72 11.23 -5.81 -15.74
C ARG A 72 12.57 -5.13 -16.05
N TYR A 73 13.07 -4.30 -15.16
CA TYR A 73 14.26 -3.47 -15.42
C TYR A 73 15.40 -3.73 -14.41
N PRO A 74 15.95 -4.98 -14.32
CA PRO A 74 16.99 -5.31 -13.34
C PRO A 74 18.28 -4.53 -13.58
N ASP A 75 18.59 -4.20 -14.85
CA ASP A 75 19.84 -3.55 -15.30
C ASP A 75 19.72 -2.03 -15.43
N LYS A 76 18.58 -1.45 -15.07
CA LYS A 76 18.35 0.00 -15.12
C LYS A 76 18.64 0.66 -13.77
N PRO A 77 18.90 1.98 -13.73
CA PRO A 77 19.03 2.70 -12.46
C PRO A 77 17.85 2.47 -11.54
N LEU A 78 18.09 2.46 -10.21
CA LEU A 78 17.04 2.23 -9.20
C LEU A 78 15.81 3.10 -9.42
N ALA A 79 15.98 4.34 -9.88
CA ALA A 79 14.88 5.26 -10.13
C ALA A 79 13.84 4.71 -11.10
N TYR A 80 14.26 3.96 -12.13
CA TYR A 80 13.34 3.32 -13.07
C TYR A 80 12.51 2.22 -12.40
N ASN A 81 13.15 1.39 -11.57
CA ASN A 81 12.45 0.34 -10.83
C ASN A 81 11.47 0.93 -9.82
N ILE A 82 11.88 1.99 -9.11
CA ILE A 82 11.02 2.68 -8.15
C ILE A 82 9.80 3.26 -8.87
N ALA A 83 9.98 4.02 -9.96
CA ALA A 83 8.88 4.60 -10.70
C ALA A 83 7.94 3.54 -11.28
N TRP A 84 8.49 2.48 -11.86
CA TRP A 84 7.75 1.36 -12.43
C TRP A 84 6.92 0.63 -11.38
N LYS A 85 7.54 0.24 -10.26
CA LYS A 85 6.85 -0.43 -9.15
C LYS A 85 5.77 0.45 -8.53
N THR A 86 6.06 1.73 -8.33
CA THR A 86 5.08 2.69 -7.81
C THR A 86 3.84 2.75 -8.70
N ALA A 87 4.04 2.88 -10.02
CA ALA A 87 2.92 2.93 -10.95
C ALA A 87 2.05 1.64 -10.90
N ILE A 88 2.69 0.47 -10.88
CA ILE A 88 1.98 -0.82 -10.81
C ILE A 88 1.26 -0.98 -9.48
N TYR A 89 1.91 -0.69 -8.36
CA TYR A 89 1.31 -0.83 -7.03
C TYR A 89 0.11 0.10 -6.84
N VAL A 90 0.21 1.35 -7.29
CA VAL A 90 -0.91 2.30 -7.25
C VAL A 90 -2.06 1.81 -8.14
N LEU A 91 -1.77 1.31 -9.33
CA LEU A 91 -2.79 0.78 -10.25
C LEU A 91 -3.48 -0.45 -9.67
N VAL A 92 -2.73 -1.41 -9.10
CA VAL A 92 -3.29 -2.60 -8.46
C VAL A 92 -4.11 -2.22 -7.23
N ALA A 93 -3.62 -1.30 -6.40
CA ALA A 93 -4.35 -0.82 -5.23
C ALA A 93 -5.67 -0.12 -5.62
N MET A 94 -5.64 0.71 -6.66
CA MET A 94 -6.83 1.37 -7.20
C MET A 94 -7.85 0.36 -7.75
N LEU A 95 -7.36 -0.65 -8.48
CA LEU A 95 -8.20 -1.71 -9.03
C LEU A 95 -8.86 -2.54 -7.92
N LEU A 96 -8.11 -2.94 -6.89
CA LEU A 96 -8.65 -3.68 -5.76
C LEU A 96 -9.71 -2.88 -5.01
N HIS A 97 -9.43 -1.61 -4.74
CA HIS A 97 -10.39 -0.74 -4.06
C HIS A 97 -11.67 -0.53 -4.90
N TYR A 98 -11.52 -0.36 -6.21
CA TYR A 98 -12.66 -0.29 -7.13
C TYR A 98 -13.50 -1.59 -7.10
N LEU A 99 -12.84 -2.75 -7.18
CA LEU A 99 -13.52 -4.05 -7.14
C LEU A 99 -14.25 -4.29 -5.82
N GLU A 100 -13.65 -3.94 -4.68
CA GLU A 100 -14.30 -4.05 -3.37
C GLU A 100 -15.60 -3.23 -3.33
N ARG A 101 -15.52 -1.95 -3.72
CA ARG A 101 -16.71 -1.09 -3.74
C ARG A 101 -17.76 -1.59 -4.73
N LEU A 102 -17.32 -2.06 -5.89
CA LEU A 102 -18.24 -2.60 -6.91
C LEU A 102 -19.00 -3.82 -6.39
N VAL A 103 -18.33 -4.70 -5.63
CA VAL A 103 -18.97 -5.87 -5.00
C VAL A 103 -20.00 -5.44 -3.97
N ASP A 104 -19.72 -4.42 -3.16
CA ASP A 104 -20.68 -3.89 -2.17
C ASP A 104 -21.92 -3.32 -2.86
N PHE A 105 -21.74 -2.47 -3.86
CA PHE A 105 -22.86 -1.93 -4.64
C PHE A 105 -23.62 -2.99 -5.43
N TRP A 106 -22.96 -4.02 -5.91
CA TRP A 106 -23.63 -5.12 -6.63
C TRP A 106 -24.51 -5.97 -5.70
N ARG A 107 -24.04 -6.20 -4.47
CA ARG A 107 -24.86 -6.89 -3.46
C ARG A 107 -26.17 -6.14 -3.16
N ASP A 108 -26.10 -4.81 -3.13
CA ASP A 108 -27.28 -3.97 -2.84
C ASP A 108 -28.18 -3.77 -4.05
N ALA A 109 -27.61 -3.64 -5.24
CA ALA A 109 -28.37 -3.33 -6.46
C ALA A 109 -28.91 -4.58 -7.19
N GLY A 110 -28.30 -5.75 -6.98
CA GLY A 110 -28.66 -6.99 -7.69
C GLY A 110 -28.29 -7.02 -9.18
N ASP A 111 -27.87 -5.88 -9.76
CA ASP A 111 -27.47 -5.73 -11.16
C ASP A 111 -26.12 -5.03 -11.26
N PHE A 112 -25.21 -5.61 -12.06
CA PHE A 112 -23.84 -5.12 -12.22
C PHE A 112 -23.76 -3.73 -12.89
N LEU A 113 -24.58 -3.49 -13.91
CA LEU A 113 -24.57 -2.22 -14.64
C LEU A 113 -25.09 -1.09 -13.76
N ILE A 114 -26.15 -1.33 -13.01
CA ILE A 114 -26.72 -0.38 -12.05
C ILE A 114 -25.73 -0.09 -10.93
N ALA A 115 -25.06 -1.12 -10.40
CA ALA A 115 -24.03 -0.98 -9.38
C ALA A 115 -22.87 -0.08 -9.86
N ASN A 116 -22.38 -0.30 -11.08
CA ASN A 116 -21.30 0.49 -11.66
C ASN A 116 -21.70 1.95 -11.89
N GLN A 117 -22.92 2.21 -12.41
CA GLN A 117 -23.42 3.57 -12.59
C GLN A 117 -23.56 4.33 -11.27
N ARG A 118 -24.07 3.68 -10.23
CA ARG A 118 -24.16 4.27 -8.88
C ARG A 118 -22.79 4.57 -8.30
N LEU A 119 -21.86 3.60 -8.39
CA LEU A 119 -20.49 3.78 -7.92
C LEU A 119 -19.82 5.00 -8.55
N LEU A 120 -19.91 5.14 -9.89
CA LEU A 120 -19.32 6.27 -10.61
C LEU A 120 -20.04 7.60 -10.32
N GLY A 121 -21.36 7.56 -10.10
CA GLY A 121 -22.16 8.74 -9.74
C GLY A 121 -21.90 9.28 -8.34
N GLU A 122 -21.47 8.42 -7.41
CA GLU A 122 -21.15 8.82 -6.03
C GLU A 122 -19.71 9.31 -5.85
N VAL A 123 -18.88 9.26 -6.89
CA VAL A 123 -17.49 9.72 -6.79
C VAL A 123 -17.41 11.24 -6.63
N ILE A 124 -16.95 11.67 -5.47
CA ILE A 124 -16.56 13.07 -5.23
C ILE A 124 -15.14 13.25 -5.75
N TRP A 125 -14.98 13.72 -6.99
CA TRP A 125 -13.70 13.81 -7.70
C TRP A 125 -12.56 14.50 -6.93
N PRO A 126 -12.76 15.67 -6.27
CA PRO A 126 -11.69 16.27 -5.48
C PRO A 126 -11.21 15.38 -4.34
N HIS A 127 -12.13 14.68 -3.67
CA HIS A 127 -11.81 13.75 -2.59
C HIS A 127 -11.06 12.52 -3.11
N PHE A 128 -11.49 11.98 -4.24
CA PHE A 128 -10.81 10.87 -4.92
C PHE A 128 -9.36 11.23 -5.24
N TRP A 129 -9.10 12.39 -5.87
CA TRP A 129 -7.75 12.81 -6.22
C TRP A 129 -6.87 13.07 -5.00
N ALA A 130 -7.43 13.66 -3.93
CA ALA A 130 -6.69 13.85 -2.68
C ALA A 130 -6.20 12.52 -2.09
N ILE A 131 -7.07 11.50 -2.07
CA ILE A 131 -6.71 10.16 -1.60
C ILE A 131 -5.65 9.54 -2.51
N GLN A 132 -5.79 9.65 -3.84
CA GLN A 132 -4.84 9.09 -4.79
C GLN A 132 -3.45 9.73 -4.69
N ILE A 133 -3.36 11.03 -4.46
CA ILE A 133 -2.07 11.73 -4.24
C ILE A 133 -1.39 11.20 -2.97
N ILE A 134 -2.12 11.13 -1.86
CA ILE A 134 -1.59 10.60 -0.59
C ILE A 134 -1.12 9.15 -0.77
N LEU A 135 -1.95 8.31 -1.40
CA LEU A 135 -1.64 6.92 -1.66
C LEU A 135 -0.37 6.77 -2.51
N THR A 136 -0.27 7.57 -3.58
CA THR A 136 0.89 7.56 -4.48
C THR A 136 2.17 7.94 -3.72
N VAL A 137 2.11 8.97 -2.87
CA VAL A 137 3.25 9.38 -2.05
C VAL A 137 3.66 8.28 -1.07
N LEU A 138 2.70 7.63 -0.39
CA LEU A 138 3.00 6.53 0.53
C LEU A 138 3.61 5.33 -0.20
N VAL A 139 3.02 4.93 -1.32
CA VAL A 139 3.53 3.81 -2.14
C VAL A 139 4.90 4.13 -2.71
N PHE A 140 5.12 5.35 -3.20
CA PHE A 140 6.42 5.79 -3.70
C PHE A 140 7.50 5.67 -2.62
N ASN A 141 7.25 6.21 -1.43
CA ASN A 141 8.19 6.10 -0.31
C ASN A 141 8.46 4.63 0.08
N TYR A 142 7.43 3.79 0.08
CA TYR A 142 7.59 2.35 0.29
C TYR A 142 8.52 1.72 -0.76
N CYS A 143 8.31 2.02 -2.05
CA CYS A 143 9.14 1.51 -3.13
C CYS A 143 10.60 1.98 -3.01
N VAL A 144 10.83 3.25 -2.66
CA VAL A 144 12.17 3.78 -2.41
C VAL A 144 12.87 3.00 -1.30
N MET A 145 12.22 2.83 -0.14
CA MET A 145 12.77 2.10 1.00
C MET A 145 13.04 0.63 0.63
N SER A 146 12.10 -0.02 -0.01
CA SER A 146 12.20 -1.43 -0.43
C SER A 146 13.34 -1.66 -1.43
N GLU A 147 13.49 -0.80 -2.44
CA GLU A 147 14.56 -0.91 -3.43
C GLU A 147 15.94 -0.59 -2.85
N ILE A 148 16.05 0.37 -1.91
CA ILE A 148 17.28 0.64 -1.18
C ILE A 148 17.70 -0.58 -0.34
N VAL A 149 16.77 -1.15 0.42
CA VAL A 149 17.04 -2.35 1.23
C VAL A 149 17.47 -3.51 0.34
N ARG A 150 16.82 -3.68 -0.82
CA ARG A 150 17.17 -4.72 -1.79
C ARG A 150 18.56 -4.51 -2.39
N ALA A 151 18.92 -3.26 -2.75
CA ALA A 151 20.21 -2.94 -3.36
C ALA A 151 21.39 -3.04 -2.40
N MET A 152 21.19 -2.63 -1.15
CA MET A 152 22.25 -2.61 -0.11
C MET A 152 22.36 -3.91 0.68
N GLY A 153 21.30 -4.72 0.68
CA GLY A 153 21.15 -5.88 1.57
C GLY A 153 20.58 -5.50 2.93
N ALA A 154 19.61 -6.28 3.41
CA ALA A 154 18.89 -6.01 4.65
C ALA A 154 19.80 -5.93 5.89
N GLU A 155 20.82 -6.79 5.95
CA GLU A 155 21.77 -6.81 7.07
C GLU A 155 22.61 -5.54 7.14
N LYS A 156 23.09 -5.05 6.01
CA LYS A 156 23.87 -3.80 5.94
C LYS A 156 23.03 -2.58 6.35
N VAL A 157 21.79 -2.52 5.88
CA VAL A 157 20.83 -1.48 6.28
C VAL A 157 20.57 -1.53 7.78
N ARG A 158 20.33 -2.73 8.33
CA ARG A 158 20.13 -2.92 9.77
C ARG A 158 21.34 -2.46 10.59
N GLN A 159 22.56 -2.79 10.15
CA GLN A 159 23.79 -2.34 10.81
C GLN A 159 23.95 -0.82 10.76
N MET A 160 23.59 -0.17 9.65
CA MET A 160 23.65 1.30 9.53
C MET A 160 22.68 2.01 10.50
N PHE A 161 21.49 1.44 10.71
CA PHE A 161 20.47 2.08 11.57
C PHE A 161 20.59 1.71 13.05
N PHE A 162 21.04 0.50 13.36
CA PHE A 162 21.03 -0.05 14.72
C PHE A 162 22.40 -0.57 15.18
N GLY A 163 23.42 -0.56 14.33
CA GLY A 163 24.79 -0.93 14.69
C GLY A 163 25.46 0.17 15.50
N THR A 164 26.30 -0.22 16.44
CA THR A 164 27.16 0.72 17.17
C THR A 164 28.19 1.32 16.22
N SER A 165 28.35 2.64 16.22
CA SER A 165 29.24 3.42 15.33
C SER A 165 30.76 3.09 15.46
N GLY A 166 31.13 1.95 16.01
CA GLY A 166 32.52 1.53 16.25
C GLY A 166 33.01 0.35 15.40
N SER A 167 32.20 -0.26 14.53
CA SER A 167 32.64 -1.38 13.70
C SER A 167 32.61 -1.01 12.19
N ALA A 168 33.38 -0.01 11.80
CA ALA A 168 33.76 0.12 10.40
C ALA A 168 34.74 -1.04 10.07
N PRO A 169 34.44 -1.92 9.08
CA PRO A 169 35.47 -2.84 8.59
C PRO A 169 36.55 -2.05 7.90
N ALA A 170 37.80 -2.31 8.30
CA ALA A 170 39.00 -1.82 7.65
C ALA A 170 39.12 -2.38 6.24
#